data_d16925b4adf6dc81b6b44ca78368352e
#
_entry.id   d16925b4adf6dc81b6b44ca78368352e
#
_cell.length_a   1.000
_cell.length_b   1.000
_cell.length_c   1.000
_cell.angle_alpha   90.00
_cell.angle_beta   90.00
_cell.angle_gamma   90.00
#
_symmetry.space_group_name_H-M   'P 1'
#
loop_
_entity.id
_entity.type
_entity.pdbx_description
1 polymer ?
#
loop_
_entity_poly.entity_id
_entity_poly.type
_entity_poly.pdbx_seq_one_letter_code
_entity_poly.pdbx_strand_id
1 'polypeptide(L)'
;MIKSSEIKKIVNDYSDVKIGVLGSHSALEVMDGAKDENFETTVFCQKGREGPYQRFNRIADQIVVLDKFKDMASAKNQKMLRDSNTIVVPHRSLTVYLGYKTIEEKFKVPIFGNRKLFQAEERTAKKGQYYLLEKARIKYPKLFKDPKRINKPCIVKVQEKKRPLERAFFTVSS
;
A
#
# COMPACT_ATOMS: atom_id res chain seq x y z
N MET A 1 -6.73 13.55 -10.63
CA MET A 1 -7.05 12.70 -9.45
C MET A 1 -8.41 12.06 -9.67
N ILE A 2 -8.54 10.76 -9.41
CA ILE A 2 -9.80 10.02 -9.53
C ILE A 2 -10.82 10.55 -8.51
N LYS A 3 -12.03 10.82 -8.96
CA LYS A 3 -13.13 11.35 -8.10
C LYS A 3 -13.74 10.20 -7.29
N SER A 4 -14.09 10.46 -6.04
CA SER A 4 -14.79 9.47 -5.20
C SER A 4 -16.12 9.02 -5.78
N SER A 5 -16.84 9.93 -6.49
CA SER A 5 -18.09 9.59 -7.17
C SER A 5 -17.92 8.57 -8.30
N GLU A 6 -16.76 8.58 -8.99
CA GLU A 6 -16.44 7.61 -10.03
C GLU A 6 -16.26 6.19 -9.44
N ILE A 7 -15.53 6.10 -8.32
CA ILE A 7 -15.33 4.82 -7.63
C ILE A 7 -16.65 4.31 -6.99
N LYS A 8 -17.45 5.22 -6.40
CA LYS A 8 -18.75 4.84 -5.84
C LYS A 8 -19.66 4.20 -6.88
N LYS A 9 -19.71 4.73 -8.11
CA LYS A 9 -20.50 4.12 -9.20
C LYS A 9 -20.05 2.69 -9.48
N ILE A 10 -18.74 2.43 -9.51
CA ILE A 10 -18.18 1.09 -9.73
C ILE A 10 -18.59 0.14 -8.60
N VAL A 11 -18.46 0.59 -7.34
CA VAL A 11 -18.78 -0.26 -6.17
C VAL A 11 -20.28 -0.53 -6.03
N ASN A 12 -21.12 0.39 -6.44
CA ASN A 12 -22.59 0.20 -6.36
C ASN A 12 -23.08 -0.96 -7.23
N ASP A 13 -22.32 -1.31 -8.28
CA ASP A 13 -22.65 -2.42 -9.17
C ASP A 13 -22.09 -3.77 -8.68
N TYR A 14 -21.35 -3.79 -7.56
CA TYR A 14 -20.77 -5.00 -6.99
C TYR A 14 -21.80 -5.77 -6.16
N SER A 15 -21.87 -7.10 -6.38
CA SER A 15 -22.66 -8.03 -5.58
C SER A 15 -21.75 -8.84 -4.64
N ASP A 16 -21.04 -9.80 -5.18
CA ASP A 16 -20.14 -10.68 -4.42
C ASP A 16 -18.74 -10.11 -4.41
N VAL A 17 -18.45 -9.31 -3.39
CA VAL A 17 -17.17 -8.62 -3.28
C VAL A 17 -16.02 -9.60 -3.03
N LYS A 18 -14.95 -9.46 -3.81
CA LYS A 18 -13.69 -10.19 -3.62
C LYS A 18 -12.60 -9.25 -3.11
N ILE A 19 -11.65 -9.80 -2.38
CA ILE A 19 -10.49 -9.06 -1.90
C ILE A 19 -9.31 -9.30 -2.81
N GLY A 20 -8.79 -8.20 -3.40
CA GLY A 20 -7.58 -8.22 -4.21
C GLY A 20 -6.37 -7.70 -3.46
N VAL A 21 -5.22 -8.32 -3.66
CA VAL A 21 -3.97 -7.87 -3.02
C VAL A 21 -2.80 -8.00 -3.98
N LEU A 22 -1.82 -7.09 -3.85
CA LEU A 22 -0.55 -7.21 -4.55
C LEU A 22 0.35 -8.18 -3.78
N GLY A 23 0.83 -9.24 -4.44
CA GLY A 23 1.54 -10.37 -3.84
C GLY A 23 2.93 -10.06 -3.33
N SER A 24 3.03 -9.32 -2.24
CA SER A 24 4.28 -8.95 -1.57
C SER A 24 3.96 -8.50 -0.14
N HIS A 25 4.97 -8.34 0.70
CA HIS A 25 4.86 -7.88 2.09
C HIS A 25 3.78 -8.65 2.86
N SER A 26 2.70 -8.01 3.28
CA SER A 26 1.61 -8.55 4.11
C SER A 26 0.46 -9.17 3.29
N ALA A 27 0.74 -9.69 2.09
CA ALA A 27 -0.32 -10.21 1.23
C ALA A 27 -0.98 -11.48 1.81
N LEU A 28 -0.19 -12.36 2.43
CA LEU A 28 -0.72 -13.59 3.04
C LEU A 28 -1.64 -13.26 4.22
N GLU A 29 -1.24 -12.32 5.08
CA GLU A 29 -2.02 -11.89 6.23
C GLU A 29 -3.35 -11.23 5.81
N VAL A 30 -3.32 -10.42 4.74
CA VAL A 30 -4.55 -9.80 4.19
C VAL A 30 -5.49 -10.86 3.65
N MET A 31 -4.96 -11.85 2.92
CA MET A 31 -5.80 -12.92 2.36
C MET A 31 -6.33 -13.85 3.45
N ASP A 32 -5.53 -14.17 4.46
CA ASP A 32 -5.96 -15.01 5.58
C ASP A 32 -7.14 -14.33 6.33
N GLY A 33 -6.98 -13.06 6.68
CA GLY A 33 -8.08 -12.29 7.27
C GLY A 33 -9.31 -12.14 6.36
N ALA A 34 -9.13 -12.05 5.03
CA ALA A 34 -10.24 -12.04 4.10
C ALA A 34 -11.00 -13.38 4.10
N LYS A 35 -10.29 -14.50 4.23
CA LYS A 35 -10.91 -15.83 4.35
C LYS A 35 -11.68 -16.00 5.67
N ASP A 36 -11.18 -15.46 6.77
CA ASP A 36 -11.87 -15.47 8.06
C ASP A 36 -13.23 -14.73 7.98
N GLU A 37 -13.31 -13.71 7.12
CA GLU A 37 -14.55 -12.95 6.83
C GLU A 37 -15.34 -13.52 5.63
N ASN A 38 -15.01 -14.71 5.14
CA ASN A 38 -15.65 -15.42 4.03
C ASN A 38 -15.56 -14.72 2.66
N PHE A 39 -14.56 -13.87 2.43
CA PHE A 39 -14.32 -13.31 1.10
C PHE A 39 -13.49 -14.24 0.21
N GLU A 40 -13.78 -14.25 -1.08
CA GLU A 40 -12.86 -14.78 -2.08
C GLU A 40 -11.68 -13.82 -2.26
N THR A 41 -10.51 -14.39 -2.56
CA THR A 41 -9.26 -13.65 -2.67
C THR A 41 -8.62 -13.76 -4.04
N THR A 42 -8.02 -12.67 -4.50
CA THR A 42 -7.21 -12.62 -5.72
C THR A 42 -5.87 -11.99 -5.42
N VAL A 43 -4.78 -12.71 -5.65
CA VAL A 43 -3.42 -12.18 -5.49
C VAL A 43 -2.76 -11.93 -6.84
N PHE A 44 -2.21 -10.72 -7.00
CA PHE A 44 -1.41 -10.34 -8.15
C PHE A 44 0.08 -10.45 -7.78
N CYS A 45 0.75 -11.50 -8.23
CA CYS A 45 2.16 -11.72 -7.95
C CYS A 45 3.04 -11.52 -9.20
N GLN A 46 4.29 -11.16 -8.97
CA GLN A 46 5.27 -11.08 -10.04
C GLN A 46 5.81 -12.48 -10.35
N LYS A 47 6.02 -12.79 -11.62
CA LYS A 47 6.61 -14.04 -12.11
C LYS A 47 7.86 -14.43 -11.28
N GLY A 48 7.89 -15.67 -10.84
CA GLY A 48 8.92 -16.21 -9.95
C GLY A 48 8.69 -15.93 -8.46
N ARG A 49 7.57 -15.27 -8.08
CA ARG A 49 7.17 -15.02 -6.69
C ARG A 49 5.83 -15.65 -6.31
N GLU A 50 5.30 -16.53 -7.14
CA GLU A 50 4.03 -17.22 -6.94
C GLU A 50 4.09 -18.35 -5.91
N GLY A 51 5.28 -18.88 -5.62
CA GLY A 51 5.47 -20.05 -4.75
C GLY A 51 4.77 -19.97 -3.38
N PRO A 52 4.88 -18.88 -2.62
CA PRO A 52 4.15 -18.74 -1.34
C PRO A 52 2.64 -18.88 -1.50
N TYR A 53 2.04 -18.28 -2.53
CA TYR A 53 0.59 -18.29 -2.76
C TYR A 53 0.10 -19.65 -3.24
N GLN A 54 0.89 -20.36 -4.03
CA GLN A 54 0.63 -21.75 -4.42
C GLN A 54 0.70 -22.67 -3.21
N ARG A 55 1.65 -22.46 -2.31
CA ARG A 55 1.80 -23.25 -1.09
C ARG A 55 0.65 -23.04 -0.11
N PHE A 56 0.17 -21.81 0.01
CA PHE A 56 -0.96 -21.42 0.88
C PHE A 56 -2.25 -21.25 0.06
N ASN A 57 -2.53 -22.17 -0.86
CA ASN A 57 -3.66 -22.11 -1.78
C ASN A 57 -5.04 -22.06 -1.10
N ARG A 58 -5.14 -22.48 0.17
CA ARG A 58 -6.37 -22.34 0.97
C ARG A 58 -6.82 -20.90 1.17
N ILE A 59 -5.88 -19.94 1.07
CA ILE A 59 -6.15 -18.50 1.27
C ILE A 59 -5.99 -17.69 -0.03
N ALA A 60 -5.60 -18.30 -1.14
CA ALA A 60 -5.40 -17.67 -2.45
C ALA A 60 -6.29 -18.35 -3.48
N ASP A 61 -7.56 -17.93 -3.58
CA ASP A 61 -8.51 -18.56 -4.52
C ASP A 61 -8.11 -18.31 -5.98
N GLN A 62 -7.54 -17.14 -6.28
CA GLN A 62 -7.03 -16.82 -7.61
C GLN A 62 -5.62 -16.22 -7.53
N ILE A 63 -4.70 -16.77 -8.32
CA ILE A 63 -3.33 -16.27 -8.46
C ILE A 63 -3.15 -15.73 -9.87
N VAL A 64 -2.90 -14.44 -10.00
CA VAL A 64 -2.62 -13.76 -11.27
C VAL A 64 -1.14 -13.44 -11.35
N VAL A 65 -0.43 -14.10 -12.26
CA VAL A 65 1.00 -13.90 -12.45
C VAL A 65 1.24 -12.76 -13.45
N LEU A 66 2.00 -11.75 -13.03
CA LEU A 66 2.39 -10.58 -13.81
C LEU A 66 3.87 -10.66 -14.15
N ASP A 67 4.28 -10.08 -15.27
CA ASP A 67 5.72 -9.92 -15.56
C ASP A 67 6.36 -8.94 -14.56
N LYS A 68 5.68 -7.85 -14.25
CA LYS A 68 6.11 -6.87 -13.24
C LYS A 68 4.90 -6.44 -12.39
N PHE A 69 5.12 -6.19 -11.11
CA PHE A 69 4.06 -5.70 -10.21
C PHE A 69 3.30 -4.47 -10.72
N LYS A 70 4.01 -3.54 -11.41
CA LYS A 70 3.37 -2.34 -11.99
C LYS A 70 2.28 -2.67 -13.01
N ASP A 71 2.31 -3.87 -13.61
CA ASP A 71 1.36 -4.28 -14.64
C ASP A 71 -0.04 -4.55 -14.05
N MET A 72 -0.16 -4.64 -12.72
CA MET A 72 -1.45 -4.62 -12.04
C MET A 72 -2.28 -3.37 -12.42
N ALA A 73 -1.61 -2.25 -12.71
CA ALA A 73 -2.25 -1.00 -13.12
C ALA A 73 -2.55 -0.92 -14.63
N SER A 74 -2.28 -1.96 -15.42
CA SER A 74 -2.66 -2.01 -16.84
C SER A 74 -4.18 -1.96 -17.03
N ALA A 75 -4.64 -1.46 -18.17
CA ALA A 75 -6.08 -1.38 -18.46
C ALA A 75 -6.76 -2.76 -18.39
N LYS A 76 -6.08 -3.82 -18.89
CA LYS A 76 -6.53 -5.20 -18.84
C LYS A 76 -6.76 -5.68 -17.40
N ASN A 77 -5.77 -5.52 -16.54
CA ASN A 77 -5.82 -6.01 -15.17
C ASN A 77 -6.80 -5.19 -14.31
N GLN A 78 -6.88 -3.89 -14.53
CA GLN A 78 -7.90 -3.06 -13.87
C GLN A 78 -9.32 -3.46 -14.30
N LYS A 79 -9.52 -3.80 -15.60
CA LYS A 79 -10.81 -4.28 -16.08
C LYS A 79 -11.16 -5.60 -15.41
N MET A 80 -10.23 -6.56 -15.38
CA MET A 80 -10.43 -7.86 -14.72
C MET A 80 -10.82 -7.69 -13.24
N LEU A 81 -10.12 -6.84 -12.50
CA LEU A 81 -10.43 -6.55 -11.09
C LEU A 81 -11.86 -5.99 -10.92
N ARG A 82 -12.28 -5.07 -11.79
CA ARG A 82 -13.63 -4.52 -11.71
C ARG A 82 -14.71 -5.54 -12.11
N ASP A 83 -14.47 -6.28 -13.20
CA ASP A 83 -15.43 -7.29 -13.69
C ASP A 83 -15.62 -8.44 -12.68
N SER A 84 -14.62 -8.68 -11.83
CA SER A 84 -14.69 -9.68 -10.74
C SER A 84 -15.09 -9.09 -9.39
N ASN A 85 -15.68 -7.88 -9.35
CA ASN A 85 -16.13 -7.22 -8.13
C ASN A 85 -15.05 -7.07 -7.04
N THR A 86 -13.79 -6.89 -7.46
CA THR A 86 -12.66 -6.91 -6.54
C THR A 86 -12.38 -5.53 -5.94
N ILE A 87 -12.29 -5.48 -4.61
CA ILE A 87 -11.77 -4.35 -3.85
C ILE A 87 -10.32 -4.66 -3.47
N VAL A 88 -9.40 -3.78 -3.80
CA VAL A 88 -7.98 -3.97 -3.46
C VAL A 88 -7.70 -3.47 -2.05
N VAL A 89 -7.19 -4.35 -1.20
CA VAL A 89 -6.65 -3.97 0.13
C VAL A 89 -5.19 -3.57 -0.05
N PRO A 90 -4.88 -2.29 0.17
CA PRO A 90 -3.53 -1.78 -0.05
C PRO A 90 -2.65 -2.08 1.16
N HIS A 91 -1.41 -2.43 0.89
CA HIS A 91 -0.31 -2.40 1.85
C HIS A 91 0.88 -1.67 1.24
N ARG A 92 1.99 -1.54 1.96
CA ARG A 92 3.16 -0.74 1.55
C ARG A 92 3.63 -1.02 0.11
N SER A 93 3.62 -2.27 -0.32
CA SER A 93 4.11 -2.64 -1.65
C SER A 93 3.26 -2.08 -2.79
N LEU A 94 1.95 -1.84 -2.58
CA LEU A 94 1.11 -1.24 -3.61
C LEU A 94 1.65 0.15 -3.99
N THR A 95 1.98 0.97 -3.01
CA THR A 95 2.52 2.32 -3.23
C THR A 95 3.95 2.29 -3.80
N VAL A 96 4.77 1.32 -3.38
CA VAL A 96 6.14 1.15 -3.88
C VAL A 96 6.17 0.78 -5.36
N TYR A 97 5.34 -0.18 -5.78
CA TYR A 97 5.39 -0.71 -7.15
C TYR A 97 4.53 0.07 -8.15
N LEU A 98 3.35 0.56 -7.75
CA LEU A 98 2.49 1.35 -8.64
C LEU A 98 2.82 2.84 -8.60
N GLY A 99 3.30 3.33 -7.47
CA GLY A 99 3.56 4.75 -7.21
C GLY A 99 2.29 5.55 -6.91
N TYR A 100 2.42 6.57 -6.08
CA TYR A 100 1.29 7.40 -5.63
C TYR A 100 0.49 8.02 -6.78
N LYS A 101 1.18 8.59 -7.77
CA LYS A 101 0.53 9.22 -8.93
C LYS A 101 -0.33 8.24 -9.72
N THR A 102 0.14 7.02 -9.95
CA THR A 102 -0.64 5.98 -10.62
C THR A 102 -1.89 5.62 -9.80
N ILE A 103 -1.73 5.43 -8.51
CA ILE A 103 -2.84 5.06 -7.61
C ILE A 103 -3.89 6.18 -7.57
N GLU A 104 -3.47 7.44 -7.46
CA GLU A 104 -4.35 8.59 -7.31
C GLU A 104 -5.04 9.01 -8.61
N GLU A 105 -4.40 8.82 -9.77
CA GLU A 105 -4.87 9.38 -11.04
C GLU A 105 -5.30 8.34 -12.08
N LYS A 106 -4.76 7.12 -12.04
CA LYS A 106 -4.91 6.14 -13.13
C LYS A 106 -5.51 4.81 -12.70
N PHE A 107 -5.35 4.40 -11.45
CA PHE A 107 -5.80 3.10 -10.95
C PHE A 107 -7.27 3.17 -10.54
N LYS A 108 -8.18 3.01 -11.52
CA LYS A 108 -9.64 3.11 -11.35
C LYS A 108 -10.27 1.79 -10.83
N VAL A 109 -9.62 1.20 -9.84
CA VAL A 109 -10.13 0.03 -9.12
C VAL A 109 -10.49 0.48 -7.71
N PRO A 110 -11.58 0.01 -7.11
CA PRO A 110 -11.88 0.27 -5.71
C PRO A 110 -10.73 -0.17 -4.81
N ILE A 111 -10.37 0.68 -3.86
CA ILE A 111 -9.32 0.42 -2.87
C ILE A 111 -9.93 0.63 -1.49
N PHE A 112 -9.67 -0.30 -0.59
CA PHE A 112 -10.04 -0.14 0.81
C PHE A 112 -9.29 1.04 1.44
N GLY A 113 -10.01 1.90 2.16
CA GLY A 113 -9.44 3.07 2.79
C GLY A 113 -9.43 4.32 1.90
N ASN A 114 -8.61 5.30 2.29
CA ASN A 114 -8.59 6.60 1.64
C ASN A 114 -7.40 6.74 0.67
N ARG A 115 -7.69 6.70 -0.62
CA ARG A 115 -6.72 6.86 -1.72
C ARG A 115 -5.82 8.10 -1.61
N LYS A 116 -6.31 9.18 -1.01
CA LYS A 116 -5.56 10.45 -0.86
C LYS A 116 -4.60 10.47 0.32
N LEU A 117 -4.67 9.47 1.21
CA LEU A 117 -3.86 9.41 2.44
C LEU A 117 -2.62 8.51 2.32
N PHE A 118 -2.39 7.84 1.19
CA PHE A 118 -1.21 6.98 1.04
C PHE A 118 0.12 7.70 1.21
N GLN A 119 0.17 8.99 0.87
CA GLN A 119 1.36 9.80 1.10
C GLN A 119 1.53 10.25 2.56
N ALA A 120 0.53 10.03 3.41
CA ALA A 120 0.60 10.44 4.81
C ALA A 120 1.74 9.76 5.59
N GLU A 121 2.13 8.56 5.20
CA GLU A 121 3.28 7.85 5.80
C GLU A 121 4.64 8.44 5.39
N GLU A 122 4.69 9.21 4.30
CA GLU A 122 5.94 9.78 3.80
C GLU A 122 6.39 10.96 4.67
N ARG A 123 7.59 10.86 5.26
CA ARG A 123 8.14 11.90 6.12
C ARG A 123 8.49 13.19 5.35
N THR A 124 8.76 13.06 4.05
CA THR A 124 9.14 14.19 3.18
C THR A 124 7.95 14.82 2.46
N ALA A 125 6.76 14.25 2.57
CA ALA A 125 5.57 14.80 1.94
C ALA A 125 5.15 16.09 2.65
N LYS A 126 4.71 17.12 1.90
CA LYS A 126 4.21 18.39 2.47
C LYS A 126 3.10 18.18 3.50
N LYS A 127 2.27 17.15 3.32
CA LYS A 127 1.17 16.75 4.21
C LYS A 127 1.41 15.35 4.76
N GLY A 128 2.65 15.06 5.15
CA GLY A 128 3.03 13.79 5.74
C GLY A 128 2.61 13.64 7.20
N GLN A 129 3.05 12.57 7.84
CA GLN A 129 2.66 12.18 9.19
C GLN A 129 2.81 13.31 10.21
N TYR A 130 3.95 14.00 10.24
CA TYR A 130 4.18 15.09 11.22
C TYR A 130 3.27 16.29 11.03
N TYR A 131 2.97 16.66 9.77
CA TYR A 131 1.99 17.69 9.48
C TYR A 131 0.60 17.33 10.01
N LEU A 132 0.18 16.08 9.85
CA LEU A 132 -1.12 15.62 10.33
C LEU A 132 -1.18 15.58 11.85
N LEU A 133 -0.10 15.11 12.51
CA LEU A 133 0.00 15.11 13.98
C LEU A 133 -0.07 16.55 14.55
N GLU A 134 0.64 17.50 13.92
CA GLU A 134 0.59 18.91 14.31
C GLU A 134 -0.82 19.50 14.16
N LYS A 135 -1.49 19.23 13.03
CA LYS A 135 -2.88 19.67 12.81
C LYS A 135 -3.85 19.07 13.81
N ALA A 136 -3.64 17.83 14.20
CA ALA A 136 -4.44 17.13 15.21
C ALA A 136 -4.06 17.49 16.64
N ARG A 137 -3.06 18.38 16.85
CA ARG A 137 -2.50 18.75 18.17
C ARG A 137 -2.01 17.53 18.98
N ILE A 138 -1.55 16.49 18.26
CA ILE A 138 -0.98 15.29 18.88
C ILE A 138 0.51 15.50 19.06
N LYS A 139 1.02 15.20 20.25
CA LYS A 139 2.46 15.29 20.55
C LYS A 139 3.22 14.26 19.70
N TYR A 140 4.34 14.67 19.14
CA TYR A 140 5.26 13.82 18.40
C TYR A 140 6.71 14.13 18.77
N PRO A 141 7.68 13.24 18.51
CA PRO A 141 9.08 13.47 18.84
C PRO A 141 9.63 14.72 18.15
N LYS A 142 10.42 15.49 18.89
CA LYS A 142 11.09 16.68 18.34
C LYS A 142 12.01 16.28 17.18
N LEU A 143 11.87 16.98 16.06
CA LEU A 143 12.75 16.80 14.91
C LEU A 143 13.94 17.77 15.00
N PHE A 144 15.15 17.24 14.86
CA PHE A 144 16.36 18.01 14.69
C PHE A 144 16.71 18.07 13.21
N LYS A 145 16.73 19.27 12.64
CA LYS A 145 17.15 19.51 11.25
C LYS A 145 18.66 19.66 11.11
N ASP A 146 19.31 20.10 12.19
CA ASP A 146 20.74 20.35 12.26
C ASP A 146 21.36 19.41 13.29
N PRO A 147 22.31 18.55 12.90
CA PRO A 147 23.01 17.66 13.82
C PRO A 147 23.70 18.37 14.98
N LYS A 148 24.18 19.60 14.77
CA LYS A 148 24.87 20.41 15.80
C LYS A 148 23.93 20.86 16.95
N ARG A 149 22.63 20.73 16.76
CA ARG A 149 21.61 21.09 17.76
C ARG A 149 21.11 19.89 18.58
N ILE A 150 21.69 18.73 18.37
CA ILE A 150 21.37 17.51 19.13
C ILE A 150 22.01 17.66 20.51
N ASN A 151 21.18 17.71 21.54
CA ASN A 151 21.59 17.87 22.94
C ASN A 151 20.96 16.81 23.87
N LYS A 152 20.48 15.72 23.30
CA LYS A 152 19.88 14.59 24.01
C LYS A 152 19.86 13.36 23.10
N PRO A 153 19.69 12.15 23.66
CA PRO A 153 19.58 10.94 22.86
C PRO A 153 18.52 11.06 21.78
N CYS A 154 18.85 10.73 20.56
CA CYS A 154 17.91 10.75 19.44
C CYS A 154 18.15 9.58 18.47
N ILE A 155 17.15 9.31 17.65
CA ILE A 155 17.21 8.29 16.60
C ILE A 155 17.42 8.99 15.26
N VAL A 156 18.50 8.65 14.59
CA VAL A 156 18.75 9.05 13.20
C VAL A 156 18.08 8.03 12.27
N LYS A 157 17.16 8.51 11.43
CA LYS A 157 16.47 7.69 10.44
C LYS A 157 16.89 8.13 9.04
N VAL A 158 17.51 7.24 8.29
CA VAL A 158 17.83 7.52 6.88
C VAL A 158 16.57 7.41 6.02
N GLN A 159 16.38 8.37 5.13
CA GLN A 159 15.19 8.41 4.26
C GLN A 159 15.18 7.23 3.29
N GLU A 160 14.05 6.53 3.21
CA GLU A 160 13.88 5.29 2.44
C GLU A 160 14.16 5.45 0.94
N LYS A 161 13.89 6.61 0.35
CA LYS A 161 14.10 6.88 -1.09
C LYS A 161 15.57 6.86 -1.54
N LYS A 162 16.53 6.92 -0.63
CA LYS A 162 17.96 7.01 -0.99
C LYS A 162 18.70 5.69 -0.80
N ARG A 163 18.00 4.57 -0.58
CA ARG A 163 18.63 3.30 -0.25
C ARG A 163 18.24 2.19 -1.19
N PRO A 164 19.21 1.47 -1.74
CA PRO A 164 19.00 0.16 -2.34
C PRO A 164 18.87 -0.97 -1.30
N LEU A 165 19.33 -0.78 -0.07
CA LEU A 165 19.42 -1.79 0.99
C LEU A 165 18.94 -1.23 2.33
N GLU A 166 18.26 -2.06 3.09
CA GLU A 166 17.75 -1.99 4.47
C GLU A 166 17.61 -0.67 5.25
N ARG A 167 16.63 -0.67 6.15
CA ARG A 167 16.36 0.41 7.12
C ARG A 167 17.55 0.54 8.08
N ALA A 168 18.31 1.63 8.04
CA ALA A 168 19.24 1.94 9.11
C ALA A 168 18.63 2.96 10.08
N PHE A 169 18.65 2.55 11.29
CA PHE A 169 18.38 3.39 12.43
C PHE A 169 19.68 3.45 13.24
N PHE A 170 20.04 4.65 13.62
CA PHE A 170 21.20 4.88 14.50
C PHE A 170 20.71 5.62 15.72
N THR A 171 21.17 5.20 16.89
CA THR A 171 21.04 6.00 18.11
C THR A 171 22.28 6.87 18.24
N VAL A 172 22.11 8.13 18.54
CA VAL A 172 23.21 9.06 18.86
C VAL A 172 22.90 9.75 20.18
N SER A 173 23.91 9.85 21.01
CA SER A 173 23.95 10.67 22.22
C SER A 173 24.95 11.79 22.01
N SER A 174 24.68 12.94 22.59
CA SER A 174 25.66 14.04 22.70
C SER A 174 26.89 13.62 23.50
#